data_c11610b8aaa4532de22fa9db0b67f753
#
_entry.id   c11610b8aaa4532de22fa9db0b67f753
#
_cell.length_a   1.000
_cell.length_b   1.000
_cell.length_c   1.000
_cell.angle_alpha   90.00
_cell.angle_beta   90.00
_cell.angle_gamma   90.00
#
_symmetry.space_group_name_H-M   'P 1'
#
loop_
_entity.id
_entity.type
_entity.pdbx_description
1 polymer ?
#
loop_
_entity_poly.entity_id
_entity_poly.type
_entity_poly.pdbx_seq_one_letter_code
_entity_poly.pdbx_strand_id
1 'polypeptide(L)'
;MSSNNNLVPTSPQPLTPVSPDFYDRIDSPMDAVKTMGDWIAHSGMFGCVKPEQGYVLALECIASRMTPLSWKRENHLINGNITMKSESMLSGLMNAGWDIDWIQFDAIAAIADFSKGVKKVRVAFTSDDAKQAGLLPAKAGSGWAKFPAEMLRARVISKATRMLDPRITQGRYS
;
A
#
# COMPACT_ATOMS: atom_id res chain seq x y z
N MET A 1 7.22 -47.10 -35.53
CA MET A 1 6.05 -46.19 -35.50
C MET A 1 6.35 -45.15 -34.41
N SER A 2 6.90 -44.03 -34.82
CA SER A 2 7.32 -42.97 -33.89
C SER A 2 6.27 -41.87 -33.95
N SER A 3 5.55 -41.64 -32.85
CA SER A 3 4.60 -40.55 -32.72
C SER A 3 5.33 -39.29 -32.24
N ASN A 4 5.53 -38.36 -33.14
CA ASN A 4 6.02 -37.01 -32.83
C ASN A 4 4.88 -36.20 -32.20
N ASN A 5 4.92 -36.01 -30.88
CA ASN A 5 4.13 -35.00 -30.19
C ASN A 5 4.79 -33.63 -30.35
N ASN A 6 4.40 -32.90 -31.40
CA ASN A 6 4.69 -31.49 -31.54
C ASN A 6 3.79 -30.71 -30.56
N LEU A 7 4.32 -30.37 -29.40
CA LEU A 7 3.75 -29.35 -28.52
C LEU A 7 3.98 -28.01 -29.18
N VAL A 8 2.96 -27.48 -29.86
CA VAL A 8 2.92 -26.11 -30.33
C VAL A 8 2.88 -25.19 -29.09
N PRO A 9 3.84 -24.26 -28.92
CA PRO A 9 3.74 -23.29 -27.83
C PRO A 9 2.52 -22.42 -28.07
N THR A 10 1.56 -22.54 -27.16
CA THR A 10 0.37 -21.69 -27.15
C THR A 10 0.83 -20.26 -26.86
N SER A 11 0.77 -19.39 -27.83
CA SER A 11 0.99 -17.95 -27.65
C SER A 11 0.09 -17.45 -26.51
N PRO A 12 0.57 -16.57 -25.62
CA PRO A 12 -0.28 -15.98 -24.60
C PRO A 12 -1.46 -15.31 -25.30
N GLN A 13 -2.65 -15.77 -25.01
CA GLN A 13 -3.88 -15.15 -25.52
C GLN A 13 -3.89 -13.70 -25.02
N PRO A 14 -4.22 -12.73 -25.89
CA PRO A 14 -4.46 -11.37 -25.44
C PRO A 14 -5.56 -11.43 -24.38
N LEU A 15 -5.29 -10.79 -23.23
CA LEU A 15 -6.25 -10.64 -22.15
C LEU A 15 -7.56 -10.14 -22.77
N THR A 16 -8.63 -10.91 -22.62
CA THR A 16 -9.97 -10.50 -23.03
C THR A 16 -10.22 -9.08 -22.51
N PRO A 17 -10.82 -8.18 -23.32
CA PRO A 17 -11.14 -6.85 -22.85
C PRO A 17 -11.95 -7.00 -21.57
N VAL A 18 -11.42 -6.44 -20.48
CA VAL A 18 -12.10 -6.39 -19.20
C VAL A 18 -13.48 -5.87 -19.46
N SER A 19 -14.50 -6.61 -19.03
CA SER A 19 -15.89 -6.15 -19.10
C SER A 19 -15.94 -4.71 -18.59
N PRO A 20 -16.72 -3.80 -19.22
CA PRO A 20 -16.71 -2.37 -18.88
C PRO A 20 -16.71 -2.21 -17.37
N ASP A 21 -15.73 -1.50 -16.86
CA ASP A 21 -15.51 -1.32 -15.44
C ASP A 21 -16.84 -0.89 -14.80
N PHE A 22 -17.11 -1.37 -13.59
CA PHE A 22 -18.25 -0.94 -12.80
C PHE A 22 -18.41 0.59 -12.85
N TYR A 23 -17.31 1.32 -12.81
CA TYR A 23 -17.30 2.77 -12.84
C TYR A 23 -17.69 3.39 -14.20
N ASP A 24 -17.57 2.67 -15.29
CA ASP A 24 -17.98 3.13 -16.62
C ASP A 24 -19.53 3.08 -16.80
N ARG A 25 -20.23 2.46 -15.84
CA ARG A 25 -21.70 2.33 -15.84
C ARG A 25 -22.39 3.28 -14.85
N ILE A 26 -21.65 4.22 -14.28
CA ILE A 26 -22.22 5.19 -13.35
C ILE A 26 -22.83 6.35 -14.12
N ASP A 27 -24.18 6.39 -14.17
CA ASP A 27 -24.91 7.48 -14.84
C ASP A 27 -24.85 8.80 -14.04
N SER A 28 -24.82 8.71 -12.71
CA SER A 28 -24.74 9.87 -11.82
C SER A 28 -23.56 9.71 -10.85
N PRO A 29 -22.39 10.27 -11.15
CA PRO A 29 -21.21 10.18 -10.29
C PRO A 29 -21.47 10.70 -8.87
N MET A 30 -22.23 11.77 -8.72
CA MET A 30 -22.51 12.34 -7.40
C MET A 30 -23.41 11.46 -6.53
N ASP A 31 -24.39 10.78 -7.12
CA ASP A 31 -25.25 9.84 -6.39
C ASP A 31 -24.46 8.58 -6.02
N ALA A 32 -23.58 8.13 -6.89
CA ALA A 32 -22.66 7.04 -6.58
C ALA A 32 -21.73 7.39 -5.43
N VAL A 33 -21.15 8.61 -5.40
CA VAL A 33 -20.32 9.11 -4.30
C VAL A 33 -21.12 9.12 -2.99
N LYS A 34 -22.34 9.63 -2.99
CA LYS A 34 -23.20 9.65 -1.81
C LYS A 34 -23.48 8.24 -1.30
N THR A 35 -24.00 7.38 -2.17
CA THR A 35 -24.38 6.01 -1.77
C THR A 35 -23.18 5.20 -1.29
N MET A 36 -22.10 5.21 -2.04
CA MET A 36 -20.85 4.51 -1.67
C MET A 36 -20.23 5.12 -0.41
N GLY A 37 -20.23 6.44 -0.28
CA GLY A 37 -19.71 7.15 0.85
C GLY A 37 -20.45 6.84 2.14
N ASP A 38 -21.78 6.76 2.09
CA ASP A 38 -22.60 6.33 3.21
C ASP A 38 -22.27 4.91 3.65
N TRP A 39 -22.15 3.98 2.73
CA TRP A 39 -21.73 2.60 3.05
C TRP A 39 -20.35 2.54 3.67
N ILE A 40 -19.37 3.26 3.13
CA ILE A 40 -18.01 3.33 3.66
C ILE A 40 -18.03 3.88 5.10
N ALA A 41 -18.72 5.00 5.33
CA ALA A 41 -18.78 5.67 6.63
C ALA A 41 -19.46 4.79 7.69
N HIS A 42 -20.63 4.20 7.37
CA HIS A 42 -21.41 3.43 8.33
C HIS A 42 -20.93 2.00 8.55
N SER A 43 -20.10 1.46 7.65
CA SER A 43 -19.55 0.09 7.79
C SER A 43 -18.64 -0.11 8.98
N GLY A 44 -18.06 0.95 9.55
CA GLY A 44 -17.01 0.88 10.57
C GLY A 44 -15.67 0.29 10.06
N MET A 45 -15.61 -0.16 8.80
CA MET A 45 -14.46 -0.89 8.27
C MET A 45 -13.28 0.01 7.90
N PHE A 46 -13.52 1.28 7.58
CA PHE A 46 -12.54 2.16 6.95
C PHE A 46 -11.90 3.17 7.91
N GLY A 47 -12.30 3.16 9.19
CA GLY A 47 -11.80 4.10 10.18
C GLY A 47 -12.35 5.53 10.02
N CYS A 48 -13.45 5.69 9.30
CA CYS A 48 -14.17 6.96 9.21
C CYS A 48 -14.76 7.34 10.58
N VAL A 49 -14.47 8.56 11.02
CA VAL A 49 -15.04 9.13 12.25
C VAL A 49 -16.23 10.05 11.93
N LYS A 50 -16.24 10.58 10.70
CA LYS A 50 -17.29 11.49 10.18
C LYS A 50 -17.82 10.97 8.84
N PRO A 51 -19.12 11.14 8.54
CA PRO A 51 -19.69 10.72 7.25
C PRO A 51 -18.98 11.30 6.03
N GLU A 52 -18.52 12.55 6.12
CA GLU A 52 -17.83 13.24 5.02
C GLU A 52 -16.53 12.53 4.60
N GLN A 53 -15.89 11.82 5.52
CA GLN A 53 -14.71 11.00 5.20
C GLN A 53 -15.06 9.83 4.28
N GLY A 54 -16.26 9.27 4.43
CA GLY A 54 -16.78 8.24 3.52
C GLY A 54 -16.96 8.78 2.10
N TYR A 55 -17.48 10.00 1.94
CA TYR A 55 -17.64 10.63 0.63
C TYR A 55 -16.30 10.90 -0.05
N VAL A 56 -15.32 11.39 0.70
CA VAL A 56 -13.95 11.62 0.18
C VAL A 56 -13.32 10.30 -0.25
N LEU A 57 -13.49 9.22 0.53
CA LEU A 57 -13.00 7.88 0.16
C LEU A 57 -13.73 7.32 -1.06
N ALA A 58 -15.03 7.56 -1.20
CA ALA A 58 -15.79 7.15 -2.37
C ALA A 58 -15.27 7.85 -3.63
N LEU A 59 -15.02 9.17 -3.56
CA LEU A 59 -14.40 9.94 -4.64
C LEU A 59 -13.03 9.37 -5.02
N GLU A 60 -12.18 9.07 -4.02
CA GLU A 60 -10.86 8.47 -4.23
C GLU A 60 -10.96 7.10 -4.90
N CYS A 61 -11.91 6.25 -4.48
CA CYS A 61 -12.15 4.95 -5.09
C CYS A 61 -12.58 5.08 -6.56
N ILE A 62 -13.48 6.00 -6.86
CA ILE A 62 -13.95 6.26 -8.23
C ILE A 62 -12.80 6.81 -9.09
N ALA A 63 -12.06 7.79 -8.60
CA ALA A 63 -10.95 8.41 -9.33
C ALA A 63 -9.81 7.42 -9.62
N SER A 64 -9.52 6.53 -8.67
CA SER A 64 -8.48 5.50 -8.80
C SER A 64 -8.98 4.20 -9.46
N ARG A 65 -10.27 4.10 -9.81
CA ARG A 65 -10.94 2.89 -10.32
C ARG A 65 -10.75 1.66 -9.42
N MET A 66 -10.69 1.90 -8.11
CA MET A 66 -10.52 0.86 -7.10
C MET A 66 -11.83 0.61 -6.35
N THR A 67 -12.15 -0.66 -6.10
CA THR A 67 -13.24 -0.94 -5.15
C THR A 67 -12.84 -0.49 -3.73
N PRO A 68 -13.80 -0.13 -2.85
CA PRO A 68 -13.48 0.25 -1.48
C PRO A 68 -12.65 -0.79 -0.73
N LEU A 69 -12.91 -2.08 -0.94
CA LEU A 69 -12.13 -3.15 -0.32
C LEU A 69 -10.70 -3.25 -0.88
N SER A 70 -10.53 -3.07 -2.19
CA SER A 70 -9.18 -3.01 -2.80
C SER A 70 -8.42 -1.82 -2.27
N TRP A 71 -9.05 -0.65 -2.21
CA TRP A 71 -8.46 0.55 -1.61
C TRP A 71 -8.01 0.29 -0.17
N LYS A 72 -8.85 -0.36 0.66
CA LYS A 72 -8.53 -0.69 2.05
C LYS A 72 -7.36 -1.67 2.19
N ARG A 73 -7.15 -2.57 1.22
CA ARG A 73 -6.00 -3.48 1.24
C ARG A 73 -4.68 -2.71 1.13
N GLU A 74 -4.65 -1.64 0.37
CA GLU A 74 -3.47 -0.85 0.09
C GLU A 74 -3.28 0.34 1.03
N ASN A 75 -4.38 0.88 1.53
CA ASN A 75 -4.40 2.12 2.30
C ASN A 75 -5.12 1.95 3.63
N HIS A 76 -4.97 2.96 4.48
CA HIS A 76 -5.79 3.16 5.66
C HIS A 76 -5.97 4.66 5.94
N LEU A 77 -7.00 4.96 6.71
CA LEU A 77 -7.26 6.31 7.20
C LEU A 77 -6.71 6.42 8.63
N ILE A 78 -5.73 7.31 8.83
CA ILE A 78 -5.14 7.56 10.14
C ILE A 78 -5.28 9.04 10.45
N ASN A 79 -5.99 9.39 11.53
CA ASN A 79 -6.22 10.77 11.93
C ASN A 79 -6.76 11.67 10.80
N GLY A 80 -7.64 11.12 9.96
CA GLY A 80 -8.20 11.82 8.80
C GLY A 80 -7.31 11.87 7.57
N ASN A 81 -6.09 11.36 7.63
CA ASN A 81 -5.18 11.32 6.49
C ASN A 81 -5.17 9.93 5.83
N ILE A 82 -5.22 9.92 4.51
CA ILE A 82 -5.03 8.70 3.72
C ILE A 82 -3.55 8.36 3.73
N THR A 83 -3.21 7.17 4.19
CA THR A 83 -1.84 6.67 4.21
C THR A 83 -1.75 5.32 3.51
N MET A 84 -0.71 5.12 2.70
CA MET A 84 -0.44 3.85 2.07
C MET A 84 0.21 2.90 3.07
N LYS A 85 -0.18 1.63 3.06
CA LYS A 85 0.43 0.60 3.92
C LYS A 85 1.85 0.30 3.48
N SER A 86 2.70 -0.02 4.44
CA SER A 86 4.11 -0.38 4.15
C SER A 86 4.24 -1.57 3.22
N GLU A 87 3.35 -2.57 3.34
CA GLU A 87 3.33 -3.72 2.44
C GLU A 87 3.02 -3.33 0.99
N SER A 88 2.12 -2.37 0.78
CA SER A 88 1.79 -1.85 -0.55
C SER A 88 2.95 -1.03 -1.12
N MET A 89 3.62 -0.24 -0.27
CA MET A 89 4.85 0.47 -0.66
C MET A 89 5.96 -0.51 -1.06
N LEU A 90 6.13 -1.58 -0.28
CA LEU A 90 7.11 -2.64 -0.56
C LEU A 90 6.83 -3.32 -1.90
N SER A 91 5.58 -3.72 -2.12
CA SER A 91 5.14 -4.29 -3.40
C SER A 91 5.39 -3.32 -4.56
N GLY A 92 5.14 -2.03 -4.36
CA GLY A 92 5.44 -0.99 -5.35
C GLY A 92 6.92 -0.91 -5.69
N LEU A 93 7.81 -0.97 -4.70
CA LEU A 93 9.27 -0.99 -4.92
C LEU A 93 9.70 -2.25 -5.70
N MET A 94 9.18 -3.43 -5.31
CA MET A 94 9.49 -4.68 -6.00
C MET A 94 8.99 -4.65 -7.46
N ASN A 95 7.78 -4.16 -7.69
CA ASN A 95 7.23 -3.99 -9.05
C ASN A 95 8.02 -2.97 -9.88
N ALA A 96 8.63 -1.98 -9.23
CA ALA A 96 9.54 -1.04 -9.87
C ALA A 96 10.95 -1.62 -10.12
N GLY A 97 11.18 -2.90 -9.77
CA GLY A 97 12.43 -3.63 -10.02
C GLY A 97 13.50 -3.42 -8.95
N TRP A 98 13.11 -3.07 -7.74
CA TRP A 98 14.01 -3.04 -6.58
C TRP A 98 14.01 -4.39 -5.87
N ASP A 99 15.19 -4.94 -5.64
CA ASP A 99 15.42 -6.06 -4.74
C ASP A 99 15.70 -5.55 -3.33
N ILE A 100 15.28 -6.32 -2.31
CA ILE A 100 15.39 -5.93 -0.91
C ILE A 100 16.01 -7.06 -0.11
N ASP A 101 17.14 -6.74 0.55
CA ASP A 101 17.87 -7.63 1.42
C ASP A 101 17.88 -7.09 2.85
N TRP A 102 17.25 -7.82 3.78
CA TRP A 102 17.16 -7.43 5.18
C TRP A 102 18.44 -7.83 5.92
N ILE A 103 19.20 -6.83 6.35
CA ILE A 103 20.46 -7.02 7.09
C ILE A 103 20.19 -7.21 8.58
N GLN A 104 19.22 -6.46 9.12
CA GLN A 104 18.78 -6.56 10.51
C GLN A 104 17.27 -6.32 10.58
N PHE A 105 16.59 -7.11 11.41
CA PHE A 105 15.16 -6.99 11.64
C PHE A 105 14.82 -7.48 13.04
N ASP A 106 14.84 -6.54 13.98
CA ASP A 106 14.52 -6.80 15.40
C ASP A 106 13.88 -5.57 16.06
N ALA A 107 13.66 -5.61 17.38
CA ALA A 107 13.05 -4.51 18.13
C ALA A 107 13.99 -3.29 18.35
N ILE A 108 15.27 -3.39 17.98
CA ILE A 108 16.27 -2.34 18.16
C ILE A 108 16.47 -1.60 16.84
N ALA A 109 16.55 -2.34 15.72
CA ALA A 109 16.79 -1.75 14.41
C ALA A 109 16.15 -2.58 13.29
N ALA A 110 15.73 -1.89 12.25
CA ALA A 110 15.47 -2.46 10.94
C ALA A 110 16.43 -1.82 9.94
N ILE A 111 17.19 -2.66 9.21
CA ILE A 111 18.20 -2.24 8.24
C ILE A 111 18.02 -3.11 7.00
N ALA A 112 17.88 -2.48 5.83
CA ALA A 112 17.78 -3.18 4.56
C ALA A 112 18.62 -2.51 3.48
N ASP A 113 19.15 -3.33 2.59
CA ASP A 113 19.76 -2.92 1.34
C ASP A 113 18.73 -3.02 0.22
N PHE A 114 18.55 -1.93 -0.48
CA PHE A 114 17.70 -1.84 -1.68
C PHE A 114 18.61 -1.76 -2.89
N SER A 115 18.44 -2.67 -3.86
CA SER A 115 19.27 -2.72 -5.05
C SER A 115 18.44 -2.76 -6.34
N LYS A 116 18.95 -2.08 -7.37
CA LYS A 116 18.38 -2.10 -8.72
C LYS A 116 19.51 -1.89 -9.74
N GLY A 117 19.85 -2.95 -10.47
CA GLY A 117 21.04 -2.95 -11.34
C GLY A 117 22.30 -2.69 -10.52
N VAL A 118 23.07 -1.67 -10.90
CA VAL A 118 24.30 -1.28 -10.19
C VAL A 118 24.05 -0.38 -8.97
N LYS A 119 22.83 0.12 -8.81
CA LYS A 119 22.48 1.01 -7.69
C LYS A 119 22.17 0.18 -6.46
N LYS A 120 22.85 0.52 -5.34
CA LYS A 120 22.57 -0.08 -4.03
C LYS A 120 22.47 1.03 -2.99
N VAL A 121 21.40 0.98 -2.16
CA VAL A 121 21.13 1.98 -1.12
C VAL A 121 20.75 1.27 0.16
N ARG A 122 21.50 1.54 1.24
CA ARG A 122 21.15 1.06 2.57
C ARG A 122 20.21 2.05 3.25
N VAL A 123 19.11 1.54 3.79
CA VAL A 123 18.16 2.32 4.58
C VAL A 123 18.02 1.67 5.94
N ALA A 124 18.09 2.49 6.97
CA ALA A 124 17.96 2.06 8.36
C ALA A 124 16.97 2.94 9.12
N PHE A 125 16.34 2.36 10.13
CA PHE A 125 15.55 3.06 11.13
C PHE A 125 15.66 2.29 12.45
N THR A 126 16.08 3.00 13.51
CA THR A 126 16.38 2.40 14.80
C THR A 126 15.36 2.80 15.87
N SER A 127 15.41 2.13 17.03
CA SER A 127 14.64 2.52 18.20
C SER A 127 15.00 3.93 18.70
N ASP A 128 16.23 4.38 18.49
CA ASP A 128 16.64 5.74 18.85
C ASP A 128 16.09 6.77 17.87
N ASP A 129 16.06 6.45 16.56
CA ASP A 129 15.34 7.28 15.59
C ASP A 129 13.85 7.40 15.96
N ALA A 130 13.24 6.31 16.43
CA ALA A 130 11.85 6.31 16.86
C ALA A 130 11.63 7.18 18.12
N LYS A 131 12.57 7.18 19.06
CA LYS A 131 12.54 8.08 20.23
C LYS A 131 12.64 9.55 19.80
N GLN A 132 13.60 9.86 18.93
CA GLN A 132 13.79 11.23 18.41
C GLN A 132 12.55 11.71 17.65
N ALA A 133 11.86 10.82 16.92
CA ALA A 133 10.61 11.12 16.21
C ALA A 133 9.37 11.20 17.13
N GLY A 134 9.53 11.02 18.46
CA GLY A 134 8.41 11.05 19.41
C GLY A 134 7.47 9.84 19.32
N LEU A 135 7.91 8.74 18.70
CA LEU A 135 7.14 7.51 18.57
C LEU A 135 7.33 6.57 19.77
N LEU A 136 8.42 6.77 20.50
CA LEU A 136 8.73 6.09 21.75
C LEU A 136 8.96 7.13 22.87
N PRO A 137 8.56 6.81 24.14
CA PRO A 137 7.97 5.55 24.58
C PRO A 137 6.59 5.28 24.00
N ALA A 138 6.32 4.02 23.70
CA ALA A 138 5.09 3.61 23.04
C ALA A 138 3.88 3.68 23.97
N LYS A 139 2.76 4.21 23.47
CA LYS A 139 1.48 4.14 24.19
C LYS A 139 1.07 2.68 24.36
N ALA A 140 0.63 2.32 25.56
CA ALA A 140 0.15 0.95 25.84
C ALA A 140 -0.93 0.51 24.83
N GLY A 141 -0.82 -0.70 24.34
CA GLY A 141 -1.73 -1.27 23.35
C GLY A 141 -1.49 -0.83 21.89
N SER A 142 -0.60 0.12 21.65
CA SER A 142 -0.24 0.55 20.28
C SER A 142 0.57 -0.52 19.52
N GLY A 143 0.66 -0.39 18.19
CA GLY A 143 1.51 -1.23 17.36
C GLY A 143 2.99 -1.18 17.78
N TRP A 144 3.47 0.00 18.18
CA TRP A 144 4.84 0.18 18.69
C TRP A 144 5.12 -0.59 19.99
N ALA A 145 4.11 -0.74 20.86
CA ALA A 145 4.25 -1.52 22.08
C ALA A 145 4.16 -3.03 21.84
N LYS A 146 3.33 -3.46 20.86
CA LYS A 146 3.07 -4.88 20.60
C LYS A 146 4.06 -5.49 19.60
N PHE A 147 4.42 -4.72 18.58
CA PHE A 147 5.18 -5.18 17.42
C PHE A 147 6.28 -4.19 17.03
N PRO A 148 7.25 -3.89 17.92
CA PRO A 148 8.26 -2.86 17.67
C PRO A 148 9.11 -3.14 16.41
N ALA A 149 9.50 -4.38 16.19
CA ALA A 149 10.27 -4.76 15.00
C ALA A 149 9.50 -4.45 13.69
N GLU A 150 8.23 -4.83 13.63
CA GLU A 150 7.39 -4.56 12.45
C GLU A 150 7.18 -3.05 12.22
N MET A 151 7.08 -2.28 13.30
CA MET A 151 6.97 -0.82 13.20
C MET A 151 8.26 -0.19 12.68
N LEU A 152 9.43 -0.66 13.11
CA LEU A 152 10.72 -0.22 12.57
C LEU A 152 10.85 -0.60 11.09
N ARG A 153 10.47 -1.83 10.73
CA ARG A 153 10.43 -2.30 9.33
C ARG A 153 9.56 -1.41 8.47
N ALA A 154 8.35 -1.11 8.91
CA ALA A 154 7.43 -0.22 8.18
C ALA A 154 8.05 1.16 7.94
N ARG A 155 8.82 1.70 8.89
CA ARG A 155 9.55 2.97 8.75
C ARG A 155 10.68 2.89 7.73
N VAL A 156 11.44 1.79 7.69
CA VAL A 156 12.46 1.56 6.66
C VAL A 156 11.83 1.53 5.27
N ILE A 157 10.75 0.77 5.09
CA ILE A 157 10.04 0.68 3.81
C ILE A 157 9.53 2.06 3.37
N SER A 158 8.84 2.78 4.26
CA SER A 158 8.31 4.11 3.97
C SER A 158 9.41 5.13 3.63
N LYS A 159 10.54 5.10 4.35
CA LYS A 159 11.71 5.94 4.08
C LYS A 159 12.34 5.59 2.73
N ALA A 160 12.53 4.30 2.46
CA ALA A 160 13.07 3.81 1.19
C ALA A 160 12.20 4.22 0.02
N THR A 161 10.88 4.01 0.10
CA THR A 161 9.95 4.35 -0.98
C THR A 161 10.02 5.82 -1.34
N ARG A 162 10.03 6.71 -0.34
CA ARG A 162 10.16 8.16 -0.58
C ARG A 162 11.50 8.57 -1.19
N MET A 163 12.57 7.87 -0.87
CA MET A 163 13.92 8.15 -1.39
C MET A 163 14.16 7.58 -2.78
N LEU A 164 13.64 6.40 -3.07
CA LEU A 164 13.97 5.62 -4.25
C LEU A 164 12.97 5.82 -5.39
N ASP A 165 11.68 5.82 -5.06
CA ASP A 165 10.60 6.08 -6.02
C ASP A 165 9.37 6.72 -5.34
N PRO A 166 9.37 8.03 -5.15
CA PRO A 166 8.27 8.75 -4.48
C PRO A 166 6.94 8.67 -5.24
N ARG A 167 6.95 8.31 -6.53
CA ARG A 167 5.74 8.13 -7.34
C ARG A 167 4.84 7.01 -6.82
N ILE A 168 5.42 6.02 -6.14
CA ILE A 168 4.68 4.90 -5.55
C ILE A 168 3.66 5.40 -4.52
N THR A 169 4.03 6.38 -3.71
CA THR A 169 3.14 6.90 -2.65
C THR A 169 2.10 7.88 -3.17
N GLN A 170 2.30 8.47 -4.34
CA GLN A 170 1.39 9.48 -4.92
C GLN A 170 0.97 10.58 -3.92
N GLY A 171 1.88 10.98 -3.02
CA GLY A 171 1.59 11.95 -1.97
C GLY A 171 0.90 11.38 -0.71
N ARG A 172 0.59 10.09 -0.68
CA ARG A 172 0.03 9.40 0.50
C ARG A 172 1.18 9.00 1.44
N TYR A 173 1.40 9.77 2.48
CA TYR A 173 2.48 9.53 3.44
C TYR A 173 1.98 8.75 4.65
N SER A 174 2.83 7.84 5.14
CA SER A 174 2.64 7.12 6.40
C SER A 174 3.39 7.80 7.54
#